data_a406fd7b76f3d37dddf0a69dabbebc14
#
_entry.id   a406fd7b76f3d37dddf0a69dabbebc14
#
_cell.length_a   1.000
_cell.length_b   1.000
_cell.length_c   1.000
_cell.angle_alpha   90.00
_cell.angle_beta   90.00
_cell.angle_gamma   90.00
#
_symmetry.space_group_name_H-M   'P 1'
#
loop_
_entity.id
_entity.type
_entity.pdbx_description
1 polymer ?
#
loop_
_entity_poly.entity_id
_entity_poly.type
_entity_poly.pdbx_seq_one_letter_code
_entity_poly.pdbx_strand_id
1 'polypeptide(L)'
;IRRETDKLLSFDELQSPLSAMLSLPSPSPLLLKGRSLFNRSHAVSLNALQRIDENSQVSVQVTFANDRNEATSLRHSDFYTNSGIKTIENRKQYLEKSNDLFAKIKYENNAKNHYLKNELSGDFSWNKQWLNEQGTHPHTMMGNLPVYTLKDNFSIMKKYGKRLVTLQSKNIMDVRPQQLYVDSLVQSINQHYYETNTDVSGSLRIGRFILSGEIGVNAGEHRFTSDLVGVPDSIGLLMGKSSFAFARFYATPSVEYIVRDLDFMLSGDMSYNHYKYSLDNGQSKFLFSPNLRIRWKATASWTFSADASINTMQINAAQFYPTLVLQDYQYMNKGLAGYNLNKEKSVGIGVVYSDALKGTSIRLRITKSFGNSPYTSTQDFVGNYIVESLTSEETKYNSWSMFLMGSQGIGFLKGKLNVKALYNAMNSYLAQNSQRMPYDTKNLNITSNLDIGLIKGVDLNYKLTYGFHQMKMPAFGKTSNLNSWKHEGSLRLPLCKVLSLETLTEYYHNEIAQKEFKDMFFQDFTLIFKAKHFDLSLAWNNVFNNKSYSYGINNTLSSSFSNQDIRGRELMLSFYYKP
;
A
#
# COMPACT_ATOMS: atom_id res chain seq x y z
N ILE A 1 -17.07 10.88 -18.68
CA ILE A 1 -17.59 10.54 -17.35
C ILE A 1 -16.41 10.18 -16.48
N ARG A 2 -16.15 11.01 -15.48
CA ARG A 2 -15.09 10.80 -14.50
C ARG A 2 -15.63 9.89 -13.41
N ARG A 3 -15.21 8.63 -13.35
CA ARG A 3 -15.49 7.74 -12.24
C ARG A 3 -14.19 7.31 -11.58
N GLU A 4 -14.17 7.35 -10.27
CA GLU A 4 -13.18 6.65 -9.47
C GLU A 4 -13.58 5.18 -9.43
N THR A 5 -13.20 4.43 -10.45
CA THR A 5 -13.45 2.96 -10.50
C THR A 5 -12.81 2.24 -9.34
N ASP A 6 -11.73 2.77 -8.79
CA ASP A 6 -11.06 2.27 -7.58
C ASP A 6 -12.03 2.14 -6.38
N LYS A 7 -13.06 3.02 -6.26
CA LYS A 7 -14.07 2.91 -5.19
C LYS A 7 -15.08 1.79 -5.42
N LEU A 8 -15.31 1.39 -6.67
CA LEU A 8 -16.18 0.27 -7.00
C LEU A 8 -15.47 -1.07 -6.83
N LEU A 9 -14.14 -1.07 -6.91
CA LEU A 9 -13.28 -2.26 -6.88
C LEU A 9 -12.44 -2.35 -5.59
N SER A 10 -12.59 -1.41 -4.62
CA SER A 10 -11.85 -1.47 -3.35
C SER A 10 -12.45 -2.54 -2.44
N PHE A 11 -11.67 -3.56 -2.19
CA PHE A 11 -12.02 -4.65 -1.27
C PHE A 11 -10.93 -4.75 -0.20
N ASP A 12 -11.34 -4.76 1.09
CA ASP A 12 -10.48 -5.03 2.24
C ASP A 12 -10.13 -6.54 2.32
N GLU A 13 -9.56 -7.10 1.25
CA GLU A 13 -9.31 -8.52 1.15
C GLU A 13 -7.83 -8.84 1.01
N LEU A 14 -7.47 -10.10 1.25
CA LEU A 14 -6.14 -10.62 1.03
C LEU A 14 -5.60 -10.09 -0.31
N GLN A 15 -4.64 -9.20 -0.24
CA GLN A 15 -3.93 -8.78 -1.44
C GLN A 15 -3.02 -9.92 -1.86
N SER A 16 -2.93 -10.17 -3.16
CA SER A 16 -1.92 -11.09 -3.68
C SER A 16 -0.53 -10.65 -3.21
N PRO A 17 0.29 -11.55 -2.67
CA PRO A 17 1.68 -11.24 -2.31
C PRO A 17 2.54 -10.98 -3.55
N LEU A 18 2.05 -11.32 -4.75
CA LEU A 18 2.74 -11.00 -5.99
C LEU A 18 2.64 -9.51 -6.27
N SER A 19 3.76 -8.81 -6.20
CA SER A 19 3.89 -7.47 -6.76
C SER A 19 3.85 -7.53 -8.30
N ALA A 20 3.46 -6.44 -8.93
CA ALA A 20 3.63 -6.31 -10.38
C ALA A 20 5.13 -6.35 -10.71
N MET A 21 5.59 -7.42 -11.36
CA MET A 21 6.99 -7.52 -11.82
C MET A 21 7.22 -6.68 -13.06
N LEU A 22 6.23 -6.62 -13.95
CA LEU A 22 6.25 -5.74 -15.11
C LEU A 22 5.18 -4.67 -14.93
N SER A 23 5.58 -3.43 -15.06
CA SER A 23 4.68 -2.27 -15.13
C SER A 23 5.42 -1.15 -15.83
N LEU A 24 4.73 -0.43 -16.71
CA LEU A 24 5.33 0.78 -17.25
C LEU A 24 5.30 1.89 -16.19
N PRO A 25 6.38 2.70 -16.09
CA PRO A 25 6.44 3.78 -15.12
C PRO A 25 5.38 4.85 -15.44
N SER A 26 4.24 4.78 -14.76
CA SER A 26 3.20 5.80 -14.85
C SER A 26 3.55 6.99 -13.96
N PRO A 27 3.20 8.21 -14.36
CA PRO A 27 3.28 9.37 -13.49
C PRO A 27 2.41 9.17 -12.25
N SER A 28 2.99 9.32 -11.06
CA SER A 28 2.30 9.14 -9.77
C SER A 28 2.50 10.36 -8.88
N PRO A 29 1.83 11.48 -9.17
CA PRO A 29 1.93 12.68 -8.36
C PRO A 29 1.18 12.53 -7.04
N LEU A 30 1.59 13.31 -6.04
CA LEU A 30 0.88 13.46 -4.76
C LEU A 30 -0.45 14.25 -4.90
N LEU A 31 -1.03 14.24 -6.07
CA LEU A 31 -2.25 14.93 -6.46
C LEU A 31 -3.41 13.92 -6.58
N LEU A 32 -4.63 14.38 -6.41
CA LEU A 32 -5.80 13.53 -6.65
C LEU A 32 -5.75 12.97 -8.09
N LYS A 33 -5.91 11.66 -8.24
CA LYS A 33 -5.91 10.98 -9.57
C LYS A 33 -6.83 11.69 -10.57
N GLY A 34 -7.95 12.17 -10.10
CA GLY A 34 -8.88 12.92 -10.90
C GLY A 34 -8.36 14.21 -11.53
N ARG A 35 -7.28 14.82 -11.02
CA ARG A 35 -6.61 15.98 -11.64
C ARG A 35 -5.50 15.57 -12.60
N SER A 36 -4.82 14.47 -12.34
CA SER A 36 -3.58 14.06 -12.99
C SER A 36 -3.77 13.04 -14.12
N LEU A 37 -4.85 12.26 -14.10
CA LEU A 37 -5.15 11.28 -15.14
C LEU A 37 -6.27 11.79 -16.07
N PHE A 38 -6.00 11.77 -17.36
CA PHE A 38 -7.01 12.01 -18.39
C PHE A 38 -7.70 10.68 -18.65
N ASN A 39 -8.78 10.41 -17.91
CA ASN A 39 -9.46 9.12 -17.98
C ASN A 39 -10.78 9.16 -18.73
N ARG A 40 -11.12 8.02 -19.35
CA ARG A 40 -12.43 7.71 -19.89
C ARG A 40 -12.82 6.33 -19.36
N SER A 41 -13.88 6.27 -18.55
CA SER A 41 -14.27 5.06 -17.83
C SER A 41 -15.73 4.72 -18.08
N HIS A 42 -16.02 3.44 -18.29
CA HIS A 42 -17.35 2.87 -18.34
C HIS A 42 -17.43 1.70 -17.37
N ALA A 43 -18.41 1.69 -16.50
CA ALA A 43 -18.59 0.59 -15.56
C ALA A 43 -20.06 0.19 -15.45
N VAL A 44 -20.28 -1.12 -15.33
CA VAL A 44 -21.60 -1.72 -15.05
C VAL A 44 -21.44 -2.63 -13.87
N SER A 45 -22.34 -2.51 -12.89
CA SER A 45 -22.36 -3.37 -11.71
C SER A 45 -23.76 -3.93 -11.50
N LEU A 46 -23.82 -5.25 -11.33
CA LEU A 46 -25.03 -5.98 -10.96
C LEU A 46 -24.83 -6.54 -9.54
N ASN A 47 -25.76 -6.23 -8.66
CA ASN A 47 -25.77 -6.72 -7.29
C ASN A 47 -27.11 -7.38 -7.00
N ALA A 48 -27.08 -8.59 -6.48
CA ALA A 48 -28.26 -9.33 -6.07
C ALA A 48 -28.07 -9.84 -4.64
N LEU A 49 -29.11 -9.75 -3.83
CA LEU A 49 -29.18 -10.32 -2.48
C LEU A 49 -30.43 -11.17 -2.38
N GLN A 50 -30.25 -12.46 -2.11
CA GLN A 50 -31.34 -13.41 -1.90
C GLN A 50 -31.29 -13.95 -0.49
N ARG A 51 -32.35 -13.76 0.28
CA ARG A 51 -32.55 -14.43 1.55
C ARG A 51 -33.07 -15.84 1.26
N ILE A 52 -32.39 -16.86 1.79
CA ILE A 52 -32.78 -18.28 1.64
C ILE A 52 -33.74 -18.69 2.73
N ASP A 53 -33.41 -18.34 3.97
CA ASP A 53 -34.22 -18.59 5.17
C ASP A 53 -34.01 -17.47 6.21
N GLU A 54 -34.53 -17.66 7.45
CA GLU A 54 -34.41 -16.65 8.51
C GLU A 54 -32.98 -16.32 8.90
N ASN A 55 -32.05 -17.26 8.72
CA ASN A 55 -30.67 -17.15 9.17
C ASN A 55 -29.67 -17.07 8.00
N SER A 56 -30.09 -17.39 6.76
CA SER A 56 -29.20 -17.57 5.63
C SER A 56 -29.48 -16.61 4.49
N GLN A 57 -28.45 -16.10 3.90
CA GLN A 57 -28.51 -15.26 2.71
C GLN A 57 -27.34 -15.51 1.75
N VAL A 58 -27.61 -15.28 0.47
CA VAL A 58 -26.61 -15.27 -0.61
C VAL A 58 -26.60 -13.88 -1.24
N SER A 59 -25.42 -13.33 -1.44
CA SER A 59 -25.24 -12.14 -2.26
C SER A 59 -24.31 -12.43 -3.43
N VAL A 60 -24.65 -11.86 -4.59
CA VAL A 60 -23.87 -11.95 -5.81
C VAL A 60 -23.58 -10.54 -6.30
N GLN A 61 -22.35 -10.27 -6.63
CA GLN A 61 -21.90 -9.03 -7.23
C GLN A 61 -21.09 -9.34 -8.48
N VAL A 62 -21.41 -8.69 -9.60
CA VAL A 62 -20.61 -8.71 -10.81
C VAL A 62 -20.41 -7.28 -11.27
N THR A 63 -19.15 -6.89 -11.48
CA THR A 63 -18.80 -5.56 -11.96
C THR A 63 -17.85 -5.69 -13.13
N PHE A 64 -18.20 -5.07 -14.23
CA PHE A 64 -17.31 -4.91 -15.39
C PHE A 64 -16.96 -3.44 -15.53
N ALA A 65 -15.67 -3.15 -15.72
CA ALA A 65 -15.16 -1.81 -15.99
C ALA A 65 -14.26 -1.81 -17.22
N ASN A 66 -14.38 -0.76 -18.02
CA ASN A 66 -13.47 -0.47 -19.13
C ASN A 66 -12.90 0.92 -18.90
N ASP A 67 -11.58 0.99 -18.76
CA ASP A 67 -10.86 2.21 -18.46
C ASP A 67 -9.83 2.54 -19.52
N ARG A 68 -9.69 3.83 -19.83
CA ARG A 68 -8.60 4.38 -20.60
C ARG A 68 -8.03 5.56 -19.83
N ASN A 69 -6.74 5.48 -19.47
CA ASN A 69 -6.03 6.49 -18.72
C ASN A 69 -4.85 7.03 -19.54
N GLU A 70 -4.71 8.34 -19.57
CA GLU A 70 -3.61 9.04 -20.25
C GLU A 70 -2.92 9.97 -19.26
N ALA A 71 -1.59 10.06 -19.33
CA ALA A 71 -0.80 11.00 -18.54
C ALA A 71 0.45 11.43 -19.29
N THR A 72 0.87 12.67 -19.09
CA THR A 72 2.11 13.21 -19.64
C THR A 72 2.92 13.86 -18.53
N SER A 73 4.23 13.60 -18.49
CA SER A 73 5.14 14.25 -17.55
C SER A 73 6.50 14.53 -18.17
N LEU A 74 7.13 15.60 -17.71
CA LEU A 74 8.55 15.88 -17.92
C LEU A 74 9.28 15.51 -16.64
N ARG A 75 10.31 14.68 -16.74
CA ARG A 75 11.12 14.26 -15.60
C ARG A 75 12.59 14.57 -15.83
N HIS A 76 13.18 15.22 -14.87
CA HIS A 76 14.61 15.44 -14.75
C HIS A 76 15.12 14.59 -13.57
N SER A 77 16.15 13.78 -13.79
CA SER A 77 16.69 12.86 -12.78
C SER A 77 18.19 12.92 -12.72
N ASP A 78 18.72 13.11 -11.51
CA ASP A 78 20.15 13.06 -11.20
C ASP A 78 20.45 11.74 -10.49
N PHE A 79 21.28 10.90 -11.12
CA PHE A 79 21.77 9.64 -10.56
C PHE A 79 23.15 9.86 -9.96
N TYR A 80 23.31 9.46 -8.69
CA TYR A 80 24.58 9.54 -7.98
C TYR A 80 25.40 8.28 -8.25
N THR A 81 26.55 8.45 -8.92
CA THR A 81 27.47 7.35 -9.25
C THR A 81 28.85 7.62 -8.68
N ASN A 82 29.71 6.60 -8.58
CA ASN A 82 31.10 6.76 -8.14
C ASN A 82 31.92 7.66 -9.08
N SER A 83 31.51 7.81 -10.34
CA SER A 83 32.15 8.67 -11.34
C SER A 83 31.57 10.10 -11.39
N GLY A 84 30.57 10.41 -10.58
CA GLY A 84 29.89 11.70 -10.57
C GLY A 84 28.37 11.60 -10.72
N ILE A 85 27.74 12.72 -11.11
CA ILE A 85 26.29 12.80 -11.30
C ILE A 85 26.00 12.57 -12.79
N LYS A 86 25.10 11.61 -13.09
CA LYS A 86 24.54 11.41 -14.43
C LYS A 86 23.13 11.98 -14.47
N THR A 87 22.90 12.99 -15.29
CA THR A 87 21.59 13.63 -15.46
C THR A 87 20.85 13.06 -16.66
N ILE A 88 19.57 12.77 -16.49
CA ILE A 88 18.66 12.30 -17.54
C ILE A 88 17.41 13.16 -17.53
N GLU A 89 17.02 13.68 -18.69
CA GLU A 89 15.79 14.44 -18.86
C GLU A 89 14.93 13.77 -19.93
N ASN A 90 13.71 13.41 -19.56
CA ASN A 90 12.79 12.67 -20.41
C ASN A 90 11.37 13.20 -20.29
N ARG A 91 10.69 13.34 -21.44
CA ARG A 91 9.26 13.55 -21.53
C ARG A 91 8.56 12.21 -21.74
N LYS A 92 7.65 11.86 -20.85
CA LYS A 92 6.90 10.60 -20.85
C LYS A 92 5.46 10.84 -21.25
N GLN A 93 4.98 10.09 -22.23
CA GLN A 93 3.57 10.02 -22.63
C GLN A 93 3.08 8.61 -22.36
N TYR A 94 2.20 8.48 -21.39
CA TYR A 94 1.66 7.21 -20.90
C TYR A 94 0.20 7.04 -21.33
N LEU A 95 -0.13 5.85 -21.81
CA LEU A 95 -1.48 5.41 -22.12
C LEU A 95 -1.71 4.02 -21.52
N GLU A 96 -2.80 3.86 -20.80
CA GLU A 96 -3.28 2.58 -20.29
C GLU A 96 -4.69 2.31 -20.76
N LYS A 97 -4.96 1.06 -21.12
CA LYS A 97 -6.31 0.55 -21.40
C LYS A 97 -6.51 -0.72 -20.61
N SER A 98 -7.52 -0.75 -19.75
CA SER A 98 -7.90 -1.94 -19.00
C SER A 98 -9.35 -2.33 -19.22
N ASN A 99 -9.58 -3.64 -19.17
CA ASN A 99 -10.88 -4.23 -18.98
C ASN A 99 -10.81 -5.07 -17.72
N ASP A 100 -11.66 -4.77 -16.75
CA ASP A 100 -11.64 -5.40 -15.45
C ASP A 100 -12.99 -6.05 -15.18
N LEU A 101 -12.98 -7.35 -14.88
CA LEU A 101 -14.15 -8.10 -14.47
C LEU A 101 -13.95 -8.57 -13.03
N PHE A 102 -14.81 -8.10 -12.16
CA PHE A 102 -14.90 -8.57 -10.79
C PHE A 102 -16.19 -9.36 -10.60
N ALA A 103 -16.09 -10.55 -9.98
CA ALA A 103 -17.23 -11.36 -9.61
C ALA A 103 -17.07 -11.85 -8.17
N LYS A 104 -18.15 -11.78 -7.38
CA LYS A 104 -18.15 -12.18 -5.97
C LYS A 104 -19.45 -12.88 -5.63
N ILE A 105 -19.34 -14.03 -4.96
CA ILE A 105 -20.46 -14.76 -4.37
C ILE A 105 -20.17 -14.89 -2.88
N LYS A 106 -21.11 -14.47 -2.05
CA LYS A 106 -21.00 -14.54 -0.59
C LYS A 106 -22.22 -15.26 -0.05
N TYR A 107 -21.98 -16.32 0.72
CA TYR A 107 -22.97 -17.01 1.53
C TYR A 107 -22.75 -16.70 3.01
N GLU A 108 -23.80 -16.36 3.72
CA GLU A 108 -23.80 -16.15 5.17
C GLU A 108 -24.94 -16.92 5.82
N ASN A 109 -24.60 -17.59 6.92
CA ASN A 109 -25.59 -18.18 7.82
C ASN A 109 -25.29 -17.70 9.24
N ASN A 110 -26.25 -16.99 9.85
CA ASN A 110 -26.13 -16.41 11.18
C ASN A 110 -27.18 -17.05 12.11
N ALA A 111 -26.91 -18.25 12.56
CA ALA A 111 -27.80 -19.00 13.48
C ALA A 111 -27.41 -18.70 14.95
N LYS A 112 -28.29 -19.09 15.88
CA LYS A 112 -28.15 -18.81 17.32
C LYS A 112 -26.84 -19.31 17.95
N ASN A 113 -26.29 -20.42 17.46
CA ASN A 113 -25.10 -21.09 18.02
C ASN A 113 -23.88 -21.11 17.08
N HIS A 114 -24.03 -20.66 15.85
CA HIS A 114 -22.94 -20.57 14.90
C HIS A 114 -23.14 -19.43 13.90
N TYR A 115 -22.05 -18.92 13.42
CA TYR A 115 -21.97 -18.03 12.26
C TYR A 115 -21.08 -18.67 11.22
N LEU A 116 -21.56 -18.78 9.99
CA LEU A 116 -20.79 -19.28 8.85
C LEU A 116 -20.81 -18.23 7.75
N LYS A 117 -19.64 -17.95 7.21
CA LYS A 117 -19.43 -17.09 6.04
C LYS A 117 -18.53 -17.82 5.05
N ASN A 118 -18.95 -17.86 3.79
CA ASN A 118 -18.08 -18.21 2.67
C ASN A 118 -18.17 -17.12 1.62
N GLU A 119 -17.01 -16.70 1.10
CA GLU A 119 -16.88 -15.65 0.13
C GLU A 119 -15.88 -16.06 -0.94
N LEU A 120 -16.41 -16.36 -2.14
CA LEU A 120 -15.63 -16.64 -3.34
C LEU A 120 -15.63 -15.39 -4.22
N SER A 121 -14.43 -14.92 -4.60
CA SER A 121 -14.26 -13.77 -5.50
C SER A 121 -13.24 -14.03 -6.58
N GLY A 122 -13.49 -13.49 -7.77
CA GLY A 122 -12.59 -13.50 -8.92
C GLY A 122 -12.36 -12.07 -9.41
N ASP A 123 -11.11 -11.76 -9.68
CA ASP A 123 -10.65 -10.47 -10.19
C ASP A 123 -9.80 -10.72 -11.44
N PHE A 124 -10.31 -10.31 -12.59
CA PHE A 124 -9.73 -10.58 -13.91
C PHE A 124 -9.49 -9.24 -14.60
N SER A 125 -8.22 -8.90 -14.80
CA SER A 125 -7.79 -7.66 -15.44
C SER A 125 -7.02 -7.96 -16.72
N TRP A 126 -7.44 -7.35 -17.83
CA TRP A 126 -6.73 -7.33 -19.11
C TRP A 126 -6.20 -5.92 -19.34
N ASN A 127 -4.94 -5.70 -18.94
CA ASN A 127 -4.30 -4.39 -18.95
C ASN A 127 -3.26 -4.31 -20.08
N LYS A 128 -3.37 -3.27 -20.91
CA LYS A 128 -2.38 -2.91 -21.93
C LYS A 128 -1.89 -1.50 -21.66
N GLN A 129 -0.58 -1.34 -21.67
CA GLN A 129 0.08 -0.07 -21.38
C GLN A 129 1.03 0.30 -22.52
N TRP A 130 1.13 1.59 -22.81
CA TRP A 130 2.07 2.17 -23.79
C TRP A 130 2.76 3.35 -23.14
N LEU A 131 4.05 3.45 -23.35
CA LEU A 131 4.87 4.58 -22.94
C LEU A 131 5.73 5.00 -24.12
N ASN A 132 5.62 6.28 -24.49
CA ASN A 132 6.55 6.93 -25.42
C ASN A 132 7.40 7.90 -24.62
N GLU A 133 8.72 7.68 -24.62
CA GLU A 133 9.69 8.49 -23.90
C GLU A 133 10.59 9.21 -24.90
N GLN A 134 10.66 10.55 -24.78
CA GLN A 134 11.46 11.43 -25.62
C GLN A 134 12.43 12.20 -24.73
N GLY A 135 13.66 12.42 -25.18
CA GLY A 135 14.67 13.17 -24.43
C GLY A 135 16.06 12.57 -24.59
N THR A 136 16.77 12.39 -23.47
CA THR A 136 18.18 11.93 -23.47
C THR A 136 18.34 10.56 -24.14
N HIS A 137 17.38 9.65 -23.93
CA HIS A 137 17.34 8.32 -24.54
C HIS A 137 15.93 8.03 -25.02
N PRO A 138 15.56 8.42 -26.25
CA PRO A 138 14.21 8.19 -26.77
C PRO A 138 13.95 6.70 -27.00
N HIS A 139 12.80 6.20 -26.53
CA HIS A 139 12.37 4.81 -26.69
C HIS A 139 10.85 4.66 -26.55
N THR A 140 10.35 3.51 -26.98
CA THR A 140 8.94 3.15 -26.84
C THR A 140 8.83 1.85 -26.06
N MET A 141 7.80 1.80 -25.21
CA MET A 141 7.48 0.60 -24.43
C MET A 141 6.01 0.22 -24.61
N MET A 142 5.74 -1.08 -24.69
CA MET A 142 4.39 -1.62 -24.70
C MET A 142 4.31 -2.79 -23.74
N GLY A 143 3.39 -2.72 -22.77
CA GLY A 143 3.10 -3.81 -21.83
C GLY A 143 1.76 -4.47 -22.14
N ASN A 144 1.74 -5.81 -22.19
CA ASN A 144 0.53 -6.62 -22.10
C ASN A 144 0.57 -7.32 -20.75
N LEU A 145 -0.22 -6.84 -19.78
CA LEU A 145 -0.03 -7.10 -18.35
C LEU A 145 -1.32 -7.67 -17.70
N PRO A 146 -1.86 -8.80 -18.19
CA PRO A 146 -3.04 -9.38 -17.59
C PRO A 146 -2.75 -9.93 -16.18
N VAL A 147 -3.78 -9.87 -15.33
CA VAL A 147 -3.77 -10.41 -13.95
C VAL A 147 -5.08 -11.16 -13.72
N TYR A 148 -4.99 -12.38 -13.24
CA TYR A 148 -6.14 -13.23 -12.92
C TYR A 148 -6.01 -13.72 -11.49
N THR A 149 -6.90 -13.27 -10.60
CA THR A 149 -6.87 -13.63 -9.19
C THR A 149 -8.19 -14.29 -8.80
N LEU A 150 -8.12 -15.43 -8.14
CA LEU A 150 -9.25 -16.11 -7.51
C LEU A 150 -8.99 -16.22 -6.01
N LYS A 151 -10.00 -15.88 -5.18
CA LYS A 151 -9.90 -15.93 -3.73
C LYS A 151 -11.12 -16.63 -3.15
N ASP A 152 -10.88 -17.44 -2.13
CA ASP A 152 -11.91 -18.06 -1.34
C ASP A 152 -11.63 -17.84 0.15
N ASN A 153 -12.60 -17.26 0.87
CA ASN A 153 -12.52 -16.96 2.29
C ASN A 153 -13.67 -17.65 3.01
N PHE A 154 -13.37 -18.76 3.64
CA PHE A 154 -14.30 -19.52 4.47
C PHE A 154 -14.05 -19.21 5.95
N SER A 155 -15.12 -19.02 6.71
CA SER A 155 -15.06 -18.85 8.16
C SER A 155 -16.28 -19.47 8.81
N ILE A 156 -16.07 -20.30 9.81
CA ILE A 156 -17.12 -20.77 10.69
C ILE A 156 -16.76 -20.49 12.14
N MET A 157 -17.68 -19.86 12.85
CA MET A 157 -17.55 -19.52 14.25
C MET A 157 -18.66 -20.24 15.03
N LYS A 158 -18.28 -21.03 16.00
CA LYS A 158 -19.23 -21.84 16.77
C LYS A 158 -19.07 -21.61 18.27
N LYS A 159 -20.21 -21.45 18.94
CA LYS A 159 -20.27 -21.26 20.39
C LYS A 159 -20.46 -22.61 21.09
N TYR A 160 -19.56 -22.95 22.00
CA TYR A 160 -19.63 -24.12 22.90
C TYR A 160 -19.71 -23.62 24.35
N GLY A 161 -20.95 -23.48 24.87
CA GLY A 161 -21.16 -22.88 26.17
C GLY A 161 -20.71 -21.43 26.22
N LYS A 162 -19.67 -21.12 27.02
CA LYS A 162 -19.05 -19.80 27.14
C LYS A 162 -17.82 -19.62 26.20
N ARG A 163 -17.46 -20.65 25.44
CA ARG A 163 -16.30 -20.66 24.57
C ARG A 163 -16.70 -20.39 23.14
N LEU A 164 -15.86 -19.67 22.44
CA LEU A 164 -15.97 -19.42 20.99
C LEU A 164 -14.81 -20.11 20.30
N VAL A 165 -15.10 -20.91 19.28
CA VAL A 165 -14.11 -21.54 18.41
C VAL A 165 -14.37 -21.07 17.01
N THR A 166 -13.32 -20.63 16.33
CA THR A 166 -13.37 -20.15 14.96
C THR A 166 -12.44 -21.01 14.10
N LEU A 167 -12.97 -21.52 12.99
CA LEU A 167 -12.18 -22.11 11.89
C LEU A 167 -12.22 -21.11 10.75
N GLN A 168 -11.05 -20.76 10.23
CA GLN A 168 -10.90 -19.94 9.03
C GLN A 168 -10.08 -20.69 7.98
N SER A 169 -10.42 -20.49 6.71
CA SER A 169 -9.62 -20.95 5.59
C SER A 169 -9.62 -19.86 4.51
N LYS A 170 -8.43 -19.45 4.09
CA LYS A 170 -8.21 -18.42 3.10
C LYS A 170 -7.34 -19.01 1.99
N ASN A 171 -7.86 -18.96 0.78
CA ASN A 171 -7.20 -19.50 -0.39
C ASN A 171 -7.05 -18.39 -1.44
N ILE A 172 -5.90 -18.33 -2.09
CA ILE A 172 -5.64 -17.41 -3.19
C ILE A 172 -4.93 -18.15 -4.32
N MET A 173 -5.37 -17.88 -5.54
CA MET A 173 -4.68 -18.26 -6.77
C MET A 173 -4.49 -17.00 -7.61
N ASP A 174 -3.27 -16.76 -8.07
CA ASP A 174 -2.91 -15.59 -8.88
C ASP A 174 -2.09 -16.05 -10.09
N VAL A 175 -2.50 -15.64 -11.29
CA VAL A 175 -1.84 -15.99 -12.54
C VAL A 175 -1.58 -14.71 -13.34
N ARG A 176 -0.32 -14.51 -13.75
CA ARG A 176 0.15 -13.31 -14.47
C ARG A 176 1.01 -13.66 -15.67
N PRO A 177 0.42 -13.95 -16.84
CA PRO A 177 1.15 -14.08 -18.09
C PRO A 177 1.40 -12.69 -18.70
N GLN A 178 2.57 -12.13 -18.49
CA GLN A 178 2.89 -10.74 -18.80
C GLN A 178 3.99 -10.64 -19.87
N GLN A 179 3.90 -9.61 -20.71
CA GLN A 179 4.90 -9.29 -21.73
C GLN A 179 5.18 -7.80 -21.74
N LEU A 180 6.45 -7.46 -21.88
CA LEU A 180 6.96 -6.10 -22.03
C LEU A 180 7.84 -6.04 -23.28
N TYR A 181 7.53 -5.11 -24.16
CA TYR A 181 8.30 -4.77 -25.34
C TYR A 181 8.97 -3.42 -25.10
N VAL A 182 10.27 -3.31 -25.32
CA VAL A 182 11.04 -2.08 -25.21
C VAL A 182 11.91 -1.98 -26.46
N ASP A 183 11.48 -1.20 -27.46
CA ASP A 183 12.06 -1.17 -28.80
C ASP A 183 12.22 -2.59 -29.39
N SER A 184 13.48 -3.10 -29.49
CA SER A 184 13.79 -4.45 -29.97
C SER A 184 13.88 -5.51 -28.87
N LEU A 185 13.77 -5.12 -27.59
CA LEU A 185 13.84 -6.03 -26.45
C LEU A 185 12.46 -6.60 -26.13
N VAL A 186 12.41 -7.88 -25.78
CA VAL A 186 11.17 -8.55 -25.40
C VAL A 186 11.38 -9.31 -24.09
N GLN A 187 10.62 -8.93 -23.06
CA GLN A 187 10.55 -9.64 -21.80
C GLN A 187 9.21 -10.37 -21.69
N SER A 188 9.25 -11.67 -21.55
CA SER A 188 8.07 -12.50 -21.25
C SER A 188 8.19 -13.08 -19.84
N ILE A 189 7.14 -12.93 -19.04
CA ILE A 189 7.07 -13.47 -17.67
C ILE A 189 5.75 -14.22 -17.50
N ASN A 190 5.83 -15.40 -16.90
CA ASN A 190 4.66 -16.13 -16.46
C ASN A 190 4.81 -16.50 -14.98
N GLN A 191 3.87 -16.01 -14.15
CA GLN A 191 3.82 -16.28 -12.73
C GLN A 191 2.55 -17.02 -12.39
N HIS A 192 2.68 -18.06 -11.57
CA HIS A 192 1.58 -18.79 -10.95
C HIS A 192 1.83 -18.81 -9.45
N TYR A 193 0.91 -18.31 -8.69
CA TYR A 193 0.96 -18.33 -7.24
C TYR A 193 -0.30 -18.99 -6.69
N TYR A 194 -0.10 -19.88 -5.73
CA TYR A 194 -1.16 -20.46 -4.93
C TYR A 194 -0.78 -20.43 -3.46
N GLU A 195 -1.71 -20.04 -2.60
CA GLU A 195 -1.53 -20.08 -1.15
C GLU A 195 -2.85 -20.48 -0.47
N THR A 196 -2.74 -21.33 0.54
CA THR A 196 -3.80 -21.65 1.49
C THR A 196 -3.35 -21.37 2.91
N ASN A 197 -4.19 -20.72 3.70
CA ASN A 197 -4.00 -20.53 5.13
C ASN A 197 -5.26 -20.99 5.86
N THR A 198 -5.15 -22.06 6.62
CA THR A 198 -6.27 -22.63 7.37
C THR A 198 -5.89 -22.72 8.84
N ASP A 199 -6.72 -22.16 9.71
CA ASP A 199 -6.48 -22.11 11.14
C ASP A 199 -7.74 -22.36 11.97
N VAL A 200 -7.51 -22.83 13.18
CA VAL A 200 -8.50 -22.93 14.25
C VAL A 200 -8.04 -22.10 15.43
N SER A 201 -8.89 -21.19 15.87
CA SER A 201 -8.58 -20.31 17.01
C SER A 201 -9.67 -20.40 18.09
N GLY A 202 -9.26 -20.09 19.31
CA GLY A 202 -10.18 -20.07 20.44
C GLY A 202 -9.60 -19.37 21.66
N SER A 203 -10.48 -19.08 22.62
CA SER A 203 -10.09 -18.46 23.89
C SER A 203 -10.85 -19.05 25.07
N LEU A 204 -10.19 -19.07 26.22
CA LEU A 204 -10.72 -19.57 27.50
C LEU A 204 -10.31 -18.62 28.62
N ARG A 205 -11.28 -18.16 29.40
CA ARG A 205 -11.02 -17.39 30.62
C ARG A 205 -11.10 -18.27 31.87
N ILE A 206 -10.00 -18.25 32.66
CA ILE A 206 -9.90 -18.98 33.93
C ILE A 206 -9.49 -17.94 35.01
N GLY A 207 -10.46 -17.45 35.75
CA GLY A 207 -10.23 -16.42 36.75
C GLY A 207 -9.65 -15.15 36.15
N ARG A 208 -8.40 -14.82 36.50
CA ARG A 208 -7.66 -13.66 36.01
C ARG A 208 -6.86 -13.91 34.74
N PHE A 209 -6.81 -15.18 34.31
CA PHE A 209 -6.09 -15.58 33.11
C PHE A 209 -7.04 -15.66 31.92
N ILE A 210 -6.61 -15.17 30.77
CA ILE A 210 -7.21 -15.43 29.47
C ILE A 210 -6.17 -16.20 28.66
N LEU A 211 -6.50 -17.45 28.35
CA LEU A 211 -5.71 -18.31 27.48
C LEU A 211 -6.35 -18.25 26.10
N SER A 212 -5.58 -17.88 25.10
CA SER A 212 -6.02 -17.89 23.71
C SER A 212 -4.96 -18.52 22.83
N GLY A 213 -5.37 -19.00 21.68
CA GLY A 213 -4.42 -19.59 20.74
C GLY A 213 -5.07 -19.86 19.41
N GLU A 214 -4.21 -20.01 18.44
CA GLU A 214 -4.51 -20.37 17.08
C GLU A 214 -3.53 -21.47 16.65
N ILE A 215 -4.03 -22.47 15.96
CA ILE A 215 -3.21 -23.53 15.36
C ILE A 215 -3.62 -23.59 13.90
N GLY A 216 -2.62 -23.60 13.01
CA GLY A 216 -2.93 -23.55 11.59
C GLY A 216 -1.82 -24.09 10.69
N VAL A 217 -2.17 -24.12 9.41
CA VAL A 217 -1.29 -24.47 8.30
C VAL A 217 -1.37 -23.38 7.26
N ASN A 218 -0.21 -22.88 6.86
CA ASN A 218 -0.06 -22.01 5.72
C ASN A 218 0.86 -22.68 4.70
N ALA A 219 0.38 -22.94 3.50
CA ALA A 219 1.15 -23.61 2.45
C ALA A 219 0.89 -22.95 1.10
N GLY A 220 1.93 -22.96 0.25
CA GLY A 220 1.79 -22.36 -1.07
C GLY A 220 2.94 -22.68 -1.99
N GLU A 221 2.76 -22.28 -3.24
CA GLU A 221 3.76 -22.43 -4.30
C GLU A 221 3.74 -21.18 -5.19
N HIS A 222 4.94 -20.73 -5.55
CA HIS A 222 5.16 -19.72 -6.58
C HIS A 222 6.01 -20.33 -7.69
N ARG A 223 5.48 -20.38 -8.90
CA ARG A 223 6.19 -20.77 -10.12
C ARG A 223 6.43 -19.53 -10.96
N PHE A 224 7.65 -19.37 -11.40
CA PHE A 224 8.11 -18.24 -12.18
C PHE A 224 8.85 -18.72 -13.42
N THR A 225 8.50 -18.17 -14.57
CA THR A 225 9.22 -18.37 -15.83
C THR A 225 9.50 -17.00 -16.43
N SER A 226 10.74 -16.77 -16.85
CA SER A 226 11.18 -15.53 -17.48
C SER A 226 11.99 -15.84 -18.73
N ASP A 227 11.78 -15.00 -19.75
CA ASP A 227 12.54 -15.02 -21.00
C ASP A 227 12.75 -13.58 -21.46
N LEU A 228 14.03 -13.17 -21.58
CA LEU A 228 14.42 -11.84 -22.03
C LEU A 228 15.27 -11.98 -23.31
N VAL A 229 14.75 -11.47 -24.42
CA VAL A 229 15.36 -11.55 -25.75
C VAL A 229 15.84 -10.16 -26.19
N GLY A 230 16.95 -10.14 -26.95
CA GLY A 230 17.54 -8.91 -27.53
C GLY A 230 18.64 -8.28 -26.67
N VAL A 231 18.99 -8.87 -25.52
CA VAL A 231 20.09 -8.44 -24.65
C VAL A 231 21.27 -9.39 -24.79
N PRO A 232 22.54 -8.93 -24.76
CA PRO A 232 23.70 -9.82 -24.78
C PRO A 232 23.75 -10.74 -23.55
N ASP A 233 24.05 -12.03 -23.75
CA ASP A 233 24.15 -13.05 -22.68
C ASP A 233 25.21 -12.71 -21.61
N SER A 234 26.20 -11.88 -21.96
CA SER A 234 27.26 -11.41 -21.05
C SER A 234 26.74 -10.59 -19.85
N ILE A 235 25.49 -10.09 -19.90
CA ILE A 235 24.91 -9.28 -18.83
C ILE A 235 24.43 -10.15 -17.66
N GLY A 236 24.04 -11.41 -17.92
CA GLY A 236 23.61 -12.34 -16.89
C GLY A 236 22.62 -13.39 -17.37
N LEU A 237 21.92 -14.05 -16.44
CA LEU A 237 20.93 -15.07 -16.74
C LEU A 237 19.65 -14.43 -17.25
N LEU A 238 19.38 -14.51 -18.54
CA LEU A 238 18.24 -13.87 -19.23
C LEU A 238 16.99 -14.74 -19.28
N MET A 239 17.16 -16.07 -19.26
CA MET A 239 16.07 -17.04 -19.38
C MET A 239 16.14 -18.05 -18.23
N GLY A 240 14.98 -18.42 -17.68
CA GLY A 240 14.93 -19.44 -16.66
C GLY A 240 13.56 -19.72 -16.08
N LYS A 241 13.51 -20.82 -15.34
CA LYS A 241 12.35 -21.25 -14.56
C LYS A 241 12.76 -21.40 -13.11
N SER A 242 11.94 -20.94 -12.20
CA SER A 242 12.10 -21.18 -10.77
C SER A 242 10.77 -21.53 -10.13
N SER A 243 10.83 -22.28 -9.05
CA SER A 243 9.69 -22.55 -8.19
C SER A 243 10.11 -22.43 -6.73
N PHE A 244 9.22 -21.91 -5.93
CA PHE A 244 9.35 -21.81 -4.49
C PHE A 244 8.08 -22.37 -3.86
N ALA A 245 8.21 -23.48 -3.14
CA ALA A 245 7.12 -24.08 -2.37
C ALA A 245 7.42 -23.98 -0.88
N PHE A 246 6.37 -23.76 -0.09
CA PHE A 246 6.48 -23.67 1.36
C PHE A 246 5.30 -24.33 2.04
N ALA A 247 5.56 -24.87 3.24
CA ALA A 247 4.54 -25.32 4.19
C ALA A 247 4.96 -24.91 5.59
N ARG A 248 4.07 -24.21 6.28
CA ARG A 248 4.24 -23.72 7.66
C ARG A 248 3.14 -24.29 8.53
N PHE A 249 3.50 -25.11 9.50
CA PHE A 249 2.63 -25.53 10.59
C PHE A 249 2.89 -24.61 11.76
N TYR A 250 1.87 -23.94 12.31
CA TYR A 250 2.09 -22.95 13.34
C TYR A 250 1.09 -23.05 14.49
N ALA A 251 1.53 -22.55 15.63
CA ALA A 251 0.72 -22.31 16.80
C ALA A 251 1.07 -20.94 17.40
N THR A 252 0.05 -20.16 17.76
CA THR A 252 0.21 -18.84 18.37
C THR A 252 -0.44 -18.80 19.76
N PRO A 253 0.11 -19.49 20.78
CA PRO A 253 -0.39 -19.42 22.13
C PRO A 253 -0.25 -18.01 22.70
N SER A 254 -1.24 -17.58 23.49
CA SER A 254 -1.23 -16.33 24.20
C SER A 254 -1.81 -16.51 25.61
N VAL A 255 -1.13 -15.96 26.59
CA VAL A 255 -1.55 -15.92 27.99
C VAL A 255 -1.64 -14.45 28.41
N GLU A 256 -2.82 -14.01 28.78
CA GLU A 256 -3.08 -12.69 29.34
C GLU A 256 -3.44 -12.83 30.82
N TYR A 257 -2.76 -12.10 31.68
CA TYR A 257 -3.01 -12.06 33.13
C TYR A 257 -3.47 -10.66 33.52
N ILE A 258 -4.70 -10.55 34.03
CA ILE A 258 -5.32 -9.27 34.39
C ILE A 258 -5.39 -9.19 35.92
N VAL A 259 -4.70 -8.20 36.50
CA VAL A 259 -4.73 -7.91 37.92
C VAL A 259 -4.98 -6.43 38.17
N ARG A 260 -6.15 -6.08 38.69
CA ARG A 260 -6.62 -4.69 38.84
C ARG A 260 -6.48 -3.93 37.52
N ASP A 261 -5.66 -2.90 37.49
CA ASP A 261 -5.42 -2.01 36.38
C ASP A 261 -4.23 -2.41 35.49
N LEU A 262 -3.58 -3.53 35.81
CA LEU A 262 -2.45 -4.08 35.07
C LEU A 262 -2.87 -5.30 34.25
N ASP A 263 -2.40 -5.34 33.01
CA ASP A 263 -2.63 -6.38 32.04
C ASP A 263 -1.26 -6.80 31.46
N PHE A 264 -0.90 -8.05 31.68
CA PHE A 264 0.33 -8.67 31.18
C PHE A 264 -0.03 -9.70 30.12
N MET A 265 0.46 -9.56 28.93
CA MET A 265 0.23 -10.51 27.85
C MET A 265 1.57 -11.04 27.34
N LEU A 266 1.71 -12.35 27.39
CA LEU A 266 2.79 -13.09 26.73
C LEU A 266 2.18 -13.90 25.60
N SER A 267 2.67 -13.71 24.39
CA SER A 267 2.30 -14.49 23.21
C SER A 267 3.52 -14.90 22.42
N GLY A 268 3.39 -15.88 21.56
CA GLY A 268 4.48 -16.29 20.69
C GLY A 268 3.96 -17.03 19.48
N ASP A 269 4.53 -16.74 18.34
CA ASP A 269 4.36 -17.54 17.12
C ASP A 269 5.43 -18.63 17.12
N MET A 270 5.00 -19.88 17.15
CA MET A 270 5.82 -21.08 17.03
C MET A 270 5.48 -21.72 15.71
N SER A 271 6.47 -21.92 14.85
CA SER A 271 6.19 -22.55 13.57
C SER A 271 7.28 -23.51 13.10
N TYR A 272 6.86 -24.65 12.57
CA TYR A 272 7.70 -25.54 11.80
C TYR A 272 7.48 -25.27 10.32
N ASN A 273 8.55 -24.84 9.65
CA ASN A 273 8.51 -24.36 8.28
C ASN A 273 9.34 -25.28 7.40
N HIS A 274 8.77 -25.73 6.30
CA HIS A 274 9.46 -26.47 5.24
C HIS A 274 9.44 -25.64 3.97
N TYR A 275 10.62 -25.47 3.34
CA TYR A 275 10.81 -24.68 2.13
C TYR A 275 11.55 -25.49 1.10
N LYS A 276 11.10 -25.40 -0.15
CA LYS A 276 11.77 -25.98 -1.29
C LYS A 276 11.91 -24.94 -2.38
N TYR A 277 13.14 -24.68 -2.81
CA TYR A 277 13.44 -23.76 -3.89
C TYR A 277 13.99 -24.53 -5.09
N SER A 278 13.30 -24.48 -6.23
CA SER A 278 13.67 -25.14 -7.50
C SER A 278 14.12 -26.60 -7.33
N LEU A 279 15.40 -26.86 -7.54
CA LEU A 279 16.00 -28.19 -7.48
C LEU A 279 16.63 -28.56 -6.13
N ASP A 280 16.58 -27.66 -5.14
CA ASP A 280 17.13 -27.92 -3.81
C ASP A 280 16.35 -29.00 -3.07
N ASN A 281 17.04 -29.75 -2.20
CA ASN A 281 16.46 -30.83 -1.39
C ASN A 281 15.42 -30.36 -0.34
N GLY A 282 15.17 -29.07 -0.28
CA GLY A 282 14.31 -28.45 0.73
C GLY A 282 15.02 -28.25 2.08
N GLN A 283 14.56 -27.28 2.83
CA GLN A 283 15.06 -26.95 4.15
C GLN A 283 13.89 -26.84 5.13
N SER A 284 14.11 -27.35 6.34
CA SER A 284 13.14 -27.21 7.43
C SER A 284 13.73 -26.39 8.55
N LYS A 285 12.93 -25.48 9.13
CA LYS A 285 13.33 -24.62 10.25
C LYS A 285 12.21 -24.49 11.25
N PHE A 286 12.54 -24.61 12.53
CA PHE A 286 11.65 -24.19 13.62
C PHE A 286 11.91 -22.72 13.93
N LEU A 287 10.84 -21.93 13.98
CA LEU A 287 10.89 -20.50 14.26
C LEU A 287 10.05 -20.20 15.50
N PHE A 288 10.54 -19.27 16.32
CA PHE A 288 9.84 -18.76 17.49
C PHE A 288 9.93 -17.23 17.54
N SER A 289 8.78 -16.58 17.58
CA SER A 289 8.63 -15.12 17.60
C SER A 289 7.83 -14.69 18.82
N PRO A 290 8.49 -14.49 19.99
CA PRO A 290 7.83 -14.08 21.22
C PRO A 290 7.46 -12.60 21.20
N ASN A 291 6.36 -12.29 21.89
CA ASN A 291 5.87 -10.93 22.13
C ASN A 291 5.42 -10.81 23.59
N LEU A 292 5.95 -9.82 24.30
CA LEU A 292 5.55 -9.41 25.64
C LEU A 292 4.89 -8.03 25.56
N ARG A 293 3.71 -7.87 26.15
CA ARG A 293 3.04 -6.59 26.30
C ARG A 293 2.57 -6.39 27.73
N ILE A 294 2.83 -5.21 28.26
CA ILE A 294 2.37 -4.74 29.56
C ILE A 294 1.49 -3.51 29.31
N ARG A 295 0.31 -3.48 29.90
CA ARG A 295 -0.58 -2.34 29.83
C ARG A 295 -1.05 -1.98 31.25
N TRP A 296 -0.90 -0.70 31.60
CA TRP A 296 -1.32 -0.17 32.88
C TRP A 296 -2.32 0.97 32.70
N LYS A 297 -3.53 0.76 33.21
CA LYS A 297 -4.57 1.79 33.30
C LYS A 297 -4.36 2.57 34.60
N ALA A 298 -3.44 3.56 34.59
CA ALA A 298 -3.07 4.31 35.80
C ALA A 298 -4.24 5.10 36.39
N THR A 299 -5.14 5.59 35.52
CA THR A 299 -6.40 6.25 35.88
C THR A 299 -7.47 5.91 34.84
N ALA A 300 -8.70 6.42 35.04
CA ALA A 300 -9.76 6.32 34.03
C ALA A 300 -9.36 6.96 32.68
N SER A 301 -8.48 7.96 32.70
CA SER A 301 -8.05 8.70 31.50
C SER A 301 -6.68 8.30 30.97
N TRP A 302 -5.78 7.77 31.80
CA TRP A 302 -4.41 7.48 31.42
C TRP A 302 -4.13 5.98 31.33
N THR A 303 -3.62 5.55 30.19
CA THR A 303 -3.13 4.19 29.96
C THR A 303 -1.71 4.24 29.44
N PHE A 304 -0.82 3.51 30.08
CA PHE A 304 0.58 3.31 29.67
C PHE A 304 0.72 1.89 29.11
N SER A 305 1.61 1.72 28.15
CA SER A 305 1.95 0.40 27.59
C SER A 305 3.44 0.30 27.30
N ALA A 306 3.97 -0.89 27.47
CA ALA A 306 5.29 -1.27 27.02
C ALA A 306 5.19 -2.62 26.32
N ASP A 307 5.95 -2.81 25.25
CA ASP A 307 6.03 -4.06 24.53
C ASP A 307 7.46 -4.35 24.06
N ALA A 308 7.75 -5.64 23.95
CA ALA A 308 9.00 -6.13 23.40
C ALA A 308 8.70 -7.35 22.53
N SER A 309 9.26 -7.42 21.35
CA SER A 309 9.05 -8.54 20.43
C SER A 309 10.34 -8.93 19.70
N ILE A 310 10.42 -10.21 19.37
CA ILE A 310 11.34 -10.75 18.38
C ILE A 310 10.48 -11.30 17.27
N ASN A 311 10.62 -10.77 16.08
CA ASN A 311 9.89 -11.21 14.92
C ASN A 311 10.85 -11.85 13.91
N THR A 312 10.53 -13.07 13.48
CA THR A 312 11.28 -13.77 12.44
C THR A 312 10.34 -13.99 11.29
N MET A 313 10.57 -13.26 10.19
CA MET A 313 9.70 -13.27 9.02
C MET A 313 10.36 -14.02 7.87
N GLN A 314 9.54 -14.79 7.18
CA GLN A 314 9.87 -15.36 5.90
C GLN A 314 9.94 -14.25 4.84
N ILE A 315 10.87 -14.39 3.90
CA ILE A 315 10.94 -13.54 2.72
C ILE A 315 9.77 -13.91 1.79
N ASN A 316 9.21 -12.90 1.14
CA ASN A 316 8.12 -13.09 0.20
C ASN A 316 8.54 -14.01 -0.95
N ALA A 317 7.72 -15.01 -1.26
CA ALA A 317 7.91 -15.94 -2.37
C ALA A 317 8.12 -15.23 -3.73
N ALA A 318 7.51 -14.05 -3.92
CA ALA A 318 7.66 -13.24 -5.12
C ALA A 318 9.08 -12.70 -5.35
N GLN A 319 9.96 -12.73 -4.35
CA GLN A 319 11.36 -12.28 -4.47
C GLN A 319 12.32 -13.40 -4.95
N PHE A 320 11.83 -14.63 -5.10
CA PHE A 320 12.65 -15.76 -5.54
C PHE A 320 12.60 -15.94 -7.06
N TYR A 321 13.50 -15.27 -7.76
CA TYR A 321 13.73 -15.45 -9.20
C TYR A 321 15.20 -15.17 -9.53
N PRO A 322 15.91 -16.10 -10.20
CA PRO A 322 17.34 -15.97 -10.44
C PRO A 322 17.68 -15.20 -11.73
N THR A 323 16.67 -14.95 -12.58
CA THR A 323 16.85 -14.31 -13.88
C THR A 323 16.77 -12.79 -13.77
N LEU A 324 17.39 -12.10 -14.74
CA LEU A 324 17.19 -10.69 -14.96
C LEU A 324 15.78 -10.44 -15.53
N VAL A 325 15.10 -9.43 -15.01
CA VAL A 325 13.79 -8.98 -15.45
C VAL A 325 13.88 -7.51 -15.84
N LEU A 326 13.61 -7.22 -17.10
CA LEU A 326 13.61 -5.87 -17.65
C LEU A 326 12.43 -5.08 -17.06
N GLN A 327 12.72 -3.91 -16.50
CA GLN A 327 11.70 -3.00 -15.95
C GLN A 327 11.42 -1.82 -16.89
N ASP A 328 12.48 -1.32 -17.51
CA ASP A 328 12.42 -0.31 -18.57
C ASP A 328 13.65 -0.47 -19.50
N TYR A 329 13.88 0.48 -20.41
CA TYR A 329 14.92 0.39 -21.42
C TYR A 329 16.36 0.23 -20.88
N GLN A 330 16.60 0.59 -19.61
CA GLN A 330 17.93 0.49 -18.95
C GLN A 330 17.88 -0.23 -17.61
N TYR A 331 16.70 -0.43 -17.02
CA TYR A 331 16.57 -0.93 -15.66
C TYR A 331 16.20 -2.40 -15.65
N MET A 332 17.01 -3.20 -14.98
CA MET A 332 16.77 -4.64 -14.80
C MET A 332 16.79 -5.00 -13.32
N ASN A 333 15.90 -5.88 -12.92
CA ASN A 333 15.85 -6.42 -11.58
C ASN A 333 16.19 -7.91 -11.57
N LYS A 334 16.89 -8.34 -10.52
CA LYS A 334 17.15 -9.73 -10.21
C LYS A 334 16.77 -10.00 -8.76
N GLY A 335 15.96 -11.03 -8.55
CA GLY A 335 15.58 -11.46 -7.21
C GLY A 335 16.62 -12.33 -6.51
N LEU A 336 16.20 -12.97 -5.44
CA LEU A 336 17.04 -13.89 -4.67
C LEU A 336 17.12 -15.25 -5.34
N ALA A 337 18.29 -15.88 -5.23
CA ALA A 337 18.52 -17.26 -5.64
C ALA A 337 18.49 -18.27 -4.47
N GLY A 338 18.24 -17.82 -3.25
CA GLY A 338 18.27 -18.66 -2.05
C GLY A 338 17.38 -18.16 -0.93
N TYR A 339 17.08 -19.05 0.02
CA TYR A 339 16.21 -18.78 1.15
C TYR A 339 16.98 -18.25 2.36
N ASN A 340 16.49 -17.13 2.94
CA ASN A 340 16.98 -16.57 4.19
C ASN A 340 15.83 -15.96 5.02
N LEU A 341 16.06 -15.74 6.33
CA LEU A 341 15.10 -15.21 7.27
C LEU A 341 15.43 -13.77 7.66
N ASN A 342 14.43 -12.91 7.63
CA ASN A 342 14.51 -11.58 8.23
C ASN A 342 14.22 -11.68 9.73
N LYS A 343 15.10 -11.11 10.58
CA LYS A 343 14.94 -11.06 12.04
C LYS A 343 14.91 -9.62 12.52
N GLU A 344 13.85 -9.27 13.24
CA GLU A 344 13.69 -7.97 13.85
C GLU A 344 13.41 -8.10 15.34
N LYS A 345 14.09 -7.29 16.15
CA LYS A 345 13.83 -7.09 17.58
C LYS A 345 13.28 -5.69 17.76
N SER A 346 12.18 -5.56 18.46
CA SER A 346 11.60 -4.25 18.74
C SER A 346 11.22 -4.07 20.20
N VAL A 347 11.35 -2.84 20.68
CA VAL A 347 10.87 -2.40 21.99
C VAL A 347 10.05 -1.14 21.78
N GLY A 348 8.86 -1.11 22.35
CA GLY A 348 7.91 -0.02 22.23
C GLY A 348 7.39 0.47 23.57
N ILE A 349 7.14 1.76 23.66
CA ILE A 349 6.40 2.39 24.76
C ILE A 349 5.24 3.18 24.19
N GLY A 350 4.13 3.20 24.90
CA GLY A 350 2.92 3.89 24.46
C GLY A 350 2.20 4.56 25.63
N VAL A 351 1.62 5.71 25.34
CA VAL A 351 0.79 6.47 26.27
C VAL A 351 -0.52 6.82 25.55
N VAL A 352 -1.63 6.56 26.22
CA VAL A 352 -2.96 6.97 25.77
C VAL A 352 -3.60 7.80 26.88
N TYR A 353 -3.99 9.02 26.53
CA TYR A 353 -4.88 9.86 27.33
C TYR A 353 -6.24 9.92 26.63
N SER A 354 -7.33 9.75 27.38
CA SER A 354 -8.68 9.86 26.85
C SER A 354 -9.60 10.45 27.90
N ASP A 355 -10.25 11.57 27.57
CA ASP A 355 -11.27 12.23 28.38
C ASP A 355 -12.52 12.41 27.51
N ALA A 356 -13.50 11.54 27.71
CA ALA A 356 -14.71 11.53 26.92
C ALA A 356 -15.58 12.77 27.15
N LEU A 357 -15.54 13.37 28.35
CA LEU A 357 -16.33 14.57 28.68
C LEU A 357 -15.78 15.81 27.95
N LYS A 358 -14.47 15.91 27.80
CA LYS A 358 -13.81 17.00 27.05
C LYS A 358 -13.69 16.69 25.57
N GLY A 359 -14.05 15.47 25.12
CA GLY A 359 -13.81 15.03 23.74
C GLY A 359 -12.34 15.01 23.35
N THR A 360 -11.44 14.79 24.35
CA THR A 360 -9.98 14.82 24.15
C THR A 360 -9.43 13.40 24.11
N SER A 361 -8.60 13.09 23.12
CA SER A 361 -7.85 11.84 23.06
C SER A 361 -6.46 12.08 22.50
N ILE A 362 -5.43 11.57 23.19
CA ILE A 362 -4.03 11.64 22.74
C ILE A 362 -3.45 10.23 22.82
N ARG A 363 -2.79 9.80 21.75
CA ARG A 363 -2.04 8.55 21.70
C ARG A 363 -0.63 8.83 21.19
N LEU A 364 0.36 8.49 21.99
CA LEU A 364 1.77 8.51 21.62
C LEU A 364 2.33 7.08 21.67
N ARG A 365 3.07 6.68 20.65
CA ARG A 365 3.84 5.45 20.65
C ARG A 365 5.22 5.72 20.08
N ILE A 366 6.25 5.21 20.75
CA ILE A 366 7.64 5.25 20.32
C ILE A 366 8.12 3.81 20.24
N THR A 367 8.72 3.43 19.13
CA THR A 367 9.26 2.09 18.90
C THR A 367 10.70 2.20 18.41
N LYS A 368 11.59 1.43 19.01
CA LYS A 368 12.95 1.20 18.53
C LYS A 368 13.03 -0.21 17.98
N SER A 369 13.50 -0.34 16.73
CA SER A 369 13.73 -1.65 16.11
C SER A 369 15.18 -1.83 15.70
N PHE A 370 15.65 -3.08 15.83
CA PHE A 370 16.94 -3.57 15.35
C PHE A 370 16.66 -4.77 14.45
N GLY A 371 16.99 -4.65 13.19
CA GLY A 371 16.74 -5.70 12.22
C GLY A 371 18.03 -6.20 11.58
N ASN A 372 17.93 -7.44 11.10
CA ASN A 372 18.95 -8.08 10.30
C ASN A 372 18.28 -8.63 9.04
N SER A 373 18.34 -7.86 7.94
CA SER A 373 17.89 -8.32 6.63
C SER A 373 18.89 -9.36 6.12
N PRO A 374 18.42 -10.52 5.66
CA PRO A 374 19.31 -11.56 5.14
C PRO A 374 19.84 -11.27 3.74
N TYR A 375 19.50 -10.14 3.18
CA TYR A 375 19.94 -9.72 1.85
C TYR A 375 20.30 -8.22 1.84
N THR A 376 21.18 -7.87 0.92
CA THR A 376 21.54 -6.50 0.58
C THR A 376 21.05 -6.21 -0.83
N SER A 377 20.40 -5.06 -1.04
CA SER A 377 20.13 -4.55 -2.39
C SER A 377 21.43 -4.01 -2.96
N THR A 378 21.78 -4.45 -4.17
CA THR A 378 22.91 -3.93 -4.94
C THR A 378 22.39 -3.25 -6.18
N GLN A 379 23.05 -2.18 -6.60
CA GLN A 379 22.81 -1.51 -7.86
C GLN A 379 24.13 -1.44 -8.63
N ASP A 380 24.21 -2.17 -9.74
CA ASP A 380 25.41 -2.29 -10.53
C ASP A 380 25.18 -1.71 -11.94
N PHE A 381 26.17 -0.98 -12.46
CA PHE A 381 26.16 -0.46 -13.82
C PHE A 381 26.89 -1.43 -14.74
N VAL A 382 26.16 -2.12 -15.61
CA VAL A 382 26.69 -3.12 -16.55
C VAL A 382 26.43 -2.65 -17.99
N GLY A 383 27.44 -2.11 -18.62
CA GLY A 383 27.28 -1.47 -19.94
C GLY A 383 26.30 -0.30 -19.88
N ASN A 384 25.23 -0.37 -20.65
CA ASN A 384 24.17 0.65 -20.69
C ASN A 384 23.03 0.36 -19.70
N TYR A 385 23.12 -0.74 -18.92
CA TYR A 385 22.05 -1.19 -18.04
C TYR A 385 22.36 -0.90 -16.56
N ILE A 386 21.34 -0.61 -15.81
CA ILE A 386 21.33 -0.52 -14.35
C ILE A 386 20.70 -1.81 -13.84
N VAL A 387 21.49 -2.65 -13.20
CA VAL A 387 21.03 -3.93 -12.66
C VAL A 387 20.87 -3.80 -11.16
N GLU A 388 19.63 -3.85 -10.69
CA GLU A 388 19.34 -3.97 -9.27
C GLU A 388 19.17 -5.45 -8.92
N SER A 389 19.92 -5.92 -7.94
CA SER A 389 19.87 -7.31 -7.50
C SER A 389 19.85 -7.43 -5.98
N LEU A 390 19.27 -8.53 -5.51
CA LEU A 390 19.31 -8.91 -4.11
C LEU A 390 20.42 -9.95 -3.93
N THR A 391 21.41 -9.61 -3.11
CA THR A 391 22.50 -10.53 -2.75
C THR A 391 22.26 -11.14 -1.38
N SER A 392 22.75 -12.37 -1.13
CA SER A 392 22.60 -13.08 0.14
C SER A 392 23.53 -12.54 1.25
N GLU A 393 23.92 -11.28 1.17
CA GLU A 393 24.68 -10.60 2.21
C GLU A 393 23.77 -10.00 3.27
N GLU A 394 24.08 -10.24 4.54
CA GLU A 394 23.31 -9.69 5.64
C GLU A 394 23.47 -8.16 5.75
N THR A 395 22.35 -7.46 5.86
CA THR A 395 22.32 -6.03 6.13
C THR A 395 21.64 -5.76 7.47
N LYS A 396 22.40 -5.16 8.39
CA LYS A 396 21.87 -4.69 9.67
C LYS A 396 21.24 -3.32 9.50
N TYR A 397 20.10 -3.13 10.13
CA TYR A 397 19.46 -1.82 10.21
C TYR A 397 18.98 -1.53 11.62
N ASN A 398 18.87 -0.26 11.95
CA ASN A 398 18.19 0.19 13.14
C ASN A 398 17.23 1.33 12.79
N SER A 399 16.08 1.34 13.44
CA SER A 399 15.06 2.35 13.16
C SER A 399 14.39 2.87 14.42
N TRP A 400 13.97 4.13 14.36
CA TRP A 400 13.05 4.76 15.29
C TRP A 400 11.74 5.03 14.56
N SER A 401 10.63 4.69 15.18
CA SER A 401 9.30 5.07 14.74
C SER A 401 8.56 5.76 15.87
N MET A 402 8.03 6.95 15.61
CA MET A 402 7.19 7.69 16.55
C MET A 402 5.85 7.97 15.88
N PHE A 403 4.77 7.60 16.56
CA PHE A 403 3.40 7.86 16.16
C PHE A 403 2.71 8.70 17.22
N LEU A 404 2.20 9.86 16.83
CA LEU A 404 1.36 10.72 17.64
C LEU A 404 0.01 10.89 16.96
N MET A 405 -1.06 10.71 17.70
CA MET A 405 -2.42 11.02 17.27
C MET A 405 -3.12 11.77 18.39
N GLY A 406 -3.67 12.94 18.07
CA GLY A 406 -4.45 13.77 18.98
C GLY A 406 -5.81 14.08 18.40
N SER A 407 -6.82 14.18 19.25
CA SER A 407 -8.18 14.58 18.90
C SER A 407 -8.73 15.45 20.01
N GLN A 408 -9.28 16.62 19.65
CA GLN A 408 -9.90 17.57 20.57
C GLN A 408 -11.25 18.01 20.05
N GLY A 409 -12.30 17.81 20.84
CA GLY A 409 -13.60 18.41 20.60
C GLY A 409 -13.58 19.91 20.88
N ILE A 410 -14.20 20.71 20.02
CA ILE A 410 -14.30 22.16 20.13
C ILE A 410 -15.79 22.51 20.24
N GLY A 411 -16.33 22.44 21.46
CA GLY A 411 -17.79 22.49 21.72
C GLY A 411 -18.45 23.78 21.19
N PHE A 412 -17.82 24.95 21.36
CA PHE A 412 -18.38 26.21 20.91
C PHE A 412 -18.45 26.36 19.37
N LEU A 413 -17.60 25.62 18.63
CA LEU A 413 -17.63 25.56 17.16
C LEU A 413 -18.35 24.29 16.64
N LYS A 414 -18.93 23.48 17.53
CA LYS A 414 -19.47 22.14 17.17
C LYS A 414 -18.50 21.35 16.27
N GLY A 415 -17.23 21.45 16.60
CA GLY A 415 -16.16 21.00 15.75
C GLY A 415 -15.22 20.02 16.43
N LYS A 416 -14.26 19.54 15.64
CA LYS A 416 -13.24 18.61 16.07
C LYS A 416 -11.92 18.92 15.36
N LEU A 417 -10.85 18.98 16.15
CA LEU A 417 -9.49 19.02 15.65
C LEU A 417 -8.86 17.62 15.80
N ASN A 418 -8.31 17.08 14.74
CA ASN A 418 -7.52 15.85 14.77
C ASN A 418 -6.12 16.17 14.25
N VAL A 419 -5.10 15.68 14.95
CA VAL A 419 -3.70 15.80 14.54
C VAL A 419 -3.08 14.41 14.52
N LYS A 420 -2.37 14.05 13.46
CA LYS A 420 -1.59 12.83 13.33
C LYS A 420 -0.18 13.19 12.91
N ALA A 421 0.83 12.70 13.62
CA ALA A 421 2.23 12.80 13.22
C ALA A 421 2.87 11.42 13.20
N LEU A 422 3.63 11.14 12.14
CA LEU A 422 4.41 9.93 11.97
C LEU A 422 5.85 10.34 11.65
N TYR A 423 6.78 9.94 12.51
CA TYR A 423 8.21 10.10 12.30
C TYR A 423 8.88 8.73 12.21
N ASN A 424 9.68 8.53 11.16
CA ASN A 424 10.51 7.35 11.00
C ASN A 424 11.94 7.79 10.67
N ALA A 425 12.91 7.20 11.36
CA ALA A 425 14.33 7.36 11.08
C ALA A 425 14.96 5.97 10.99
N MET A 426 15.78 5.74 9.96
CA MET A 426 16.43 4.44 9.73
C MET A 426 17.87 4.67 9.27
N ASN A 427 18.77 3.86 9.83
CA ASN A 427 20.15 3.72 9.37
C ASN A 427 20.29 2.32 8.78
N SER A 428 20.87 2.19 7.59
CA SER A 428 21.05 0.92 6.90
C SER A 428 22.23 1.01 5.91
N TYR A 429 22.39 -0.04 5.11
CA TYR A 429 23.42 -0.15 4.08
C TYR A 429 22.79 -0.62 2.77
N LEU A 430 23.32 -0.15 1.68
CA LEU A 430 23.12 -0.68 0.34
C LEU A 430 24.48 -0.96 -0.30
N ALA A 431 24.52 -1.64 -1.40
CA ALA A 431 25.74 -1.81 -2.17
C ALA A 431 25.60 -1.19 -3.56
N GLN A 432 26.71 -0.64 -4.09
CA GLN A 432 26.82 -0.16 -5.47
C GLN A 432 28.16 -0.61 -6.03
N ASN A 433 28.18 -1.31 -7.16
CA ASN A 433 29.37 -1.90 -7.77
C ASN A 433 30.22 -2.66 -6.72
N SER A 434 29.59 -3.52 -5.93
CA SER A 434 30.20 -4.31 -4.84
C SER A 434 30.76 -3.49 -3.66
N GLN A 435 30.55 -2.18 -3.60
CA GLN A 435 30.94 -1.34 -2.48
C GLN A 435 29.75 -1.09 -1.55
N ARG A 436 29.92 -1.44 -0.27
CA ARG A 436 28.92 -1.23 0.76
C ARG A 436 28.89 0.21 1.23
N MET A 437 27.74 0.85 1.18
CA MET A 437 27.55 2.25 1.51
C MET A 437 26.49 2.43 2.59
N PRO A 438 26.80 3.13 3.69
CA PRO A 438 25.80 3.49 4.69
C PRO A 438 24.88 4.58 4.16
N TYR A 439 23.61 4.52 4.56
CA TYR A 439 22.66 5.60 4.35
C TYR A 439 21.74 5.80 5.54
N ASP A 440 21.31 7.04 5.73
CA ASP A 440 20.36 7.44 6.75
C ASP A 440 19.14 8.06 6.10
N THR A 441 17.94 7.66 6.55
CA THR A 441 16.69 8.28 6.13
C THR A 441 15.92 8.82 7.33
N LYS A 442 15.25 9.97 7.14
CA LYS A 442 14.30 10.53 8.10
C LYS A 442 13.05 10.99 7.36
N ASN A 443 11.90 10.56 7.85
CA ASN A 443 10.61 10.91 7.29
C ASN A 443 9.73 11.46 8.41
N LEU A 444 9.12 12.61 8.21
CA LEU A 444 8.12 13.18 9.09
C LEU A 444 6.88 13.53 8.27
N ASN A 445 5.73 12.98 8.65
CA ASN A 445 4.45 13.31 8.07
C ASN A 445 3.52 13.81 9.18
N ILE A 446 3.00 15.02 9.03
CA ILE A 446 2.01 15.60 9.94
C ILE A 446 0.75 15.89 9.15
N THR A 447 -0.38 15.43 9.65
CA THR A 447 -1.70 15.73 9.11
C THR A 447 -2.56 16.31 10.22
N SER A 448 -3.17 17.46 9.98
CA SER A 448 -4.12 18.11 10.88
C SER A 448 -5.43 18.31 10.15
N ASN A 449 -6.53 17.85 10.71
CA ASN A 449 -7.89 18.06 10.20
C ASN A 449 -8.69 18.85 11.23
N LEU A 450 -9.32 19.92 10.77
CA LEU A 450 -10.25 20.74 11.54
C LEU A 450 -11.63 20.69 10.86
N ASP A 451 -12.58 20.08 11.55
CA ASP A 451 -13.98 19.99 11.12
C ASP A 451 -14.81 20.92 11.99
N ILE A 452 -15.60 21.82 11.39
CA ILE A 452 -16.41 22.83 12.09
C ILE A 452 -17.80 22.89 11.47
N GLY A 453 -18.83 22.75 12.29
CA GLY A 453 -20.22 23.08 11.96
C GLY A 453 -20.51 24.53 12.36
N LEU A 454 -20.33 25.50 11.45
CA LEU A 454 -20.46 26.94 11.75
C LEU A 454 -21.89 27.32 12.16
N ILE A 455 -22.86 27.01 11.30
CA ILE A 455 -24.31 27.20 11.51
C ILE A 455 -25.04 26.02 10.89
N LYS A 456 -26.34 25.88 11.11
CA LYS A 456 -27.13 24.75 10.65
C LYS A 456 -26.93 24.50 9.14
N GLY A 457 -26.24 23.39 8.82
CA GLY A 457 -25.97 22.93 7.47
C GLY A 457 -24.75 23.56 6.78
N VAL A 458 -24.01 24.46 7.45
CA VAL A 458 -22.75 25.02 6.96
C VAL A 458 -21.59 24.27 7.61
N ASP A 459 -20.88 23.50 6.81
CA ASP A 459 -19.75 22.68 7.26
C ASP A 459 -18.46 23.20 6.63
N LEU A 460 -17.45 23.46 7.46
CA LEU A 460 -16.09 23.80 7.06
C LEU A 460 -15.17 22.64 7.46
N ASN A 461 -14.46 22.10 6.49
CA ASN A 461 -13.36 21.17 6.72
C ASN A 461 -12.06 21.80 6.23
N TYR A 462 -11.03 21.80 7.09
CA TYR A 462 -9.71 22.25 6.72
C TYR A 462 -8.68 21.17 7.08
N LYS A 463 -7.83 20.80 6.11
CA LYS A 463 -6.79 19.81 6.28
C LYS A 463 -5.44 20.39 5.88
N LEU A 464 -4.49 20.28 6.80
CA LEU A 464 -3.09 20.60 6.59
C LEU A 464 -2.29 19.29 6.55
N THR A 465 -1.47 19.09 5.53
CA THR A 465 -0.50 18.00 5.46
C THR A 465 0.89 18.58 5.28
N TYR A 466 1.81 18.20 6.14
CA TYR A 466 3.24 18.51 6.03
C TYR A 466 4.03 17.23 5.86
N GLY A 467 4.90 17.19 4.86
CA GLY A 467 5.83 16.12 4.61
C GLY A 467 7.27 16.61 4.62
N PHE A 468 8.13 15.93 5.35
CA PHE A 468 9.57 16.13 5.32
C PHE A 468 10.24 14.80 5.06
N HIS A 469 11.10 14.76 4.07
CA HIS A 469 11.93 13.61 3.74
C HIS A 469 13.39 14.05 3.66
N GLN A 470 14.27 13.36 4.41
CA GLN A 470 15.71 13.56 4.35
C GLN A 470 16.37 12.23 4.04
N MET A 471 17.32 12.26 3.11
CA MET A 471 18.24 11.17 2.85
C MET A 471 19.66 11.69 2.91
N LYS A 472 20.50 11.00 3.69
CA LYS A 472 21.93 11.29 3.81
C LYS A 472 22.73 10.09 3.33
N MET A 473 23.65 10.35 2.40
CA MET A 473 24.58 9.38 1.85
C MET A 473 26.03 9.85 2.07
N PRO A 474 26.66 9.42 3.18
CA PRO A 474 28.01 9.88 3.54
C PRO A 474 29.05 9.56 2.46
N ALA A 475 28.94 8.42 1.76
CA ALA A 475 29.85 8.01 0.72
C ALA A 475 29.95 9.02 -0.44
N PHE A 476 28.88 9.76 -0.72
CA PHE A 476 28.85 10.81 -1.75
C PHE A 476 28.92 12.23 -1.16
N GLY A 477 29.05 12.37 0.16
CA GLY A 477 28.97 13.67 0.83
C GLY A 477 27.63 14.39 0.61
N LYS A 478 26.55 13.65 0.24
CA LYS A 478 25.26 14.19 -0.13
C LYS A 478 24.24 14.10 1.00
N THR A 479 23.49 15.17 1.15
CA THR A 479 22.26 15.19 1.95
C THR A 479 21.18 15.83 1.09
N SER A 480 20.12 15.09 0.84
CA SER A 480 18.97 15.58 0.08
C SER A 480 17.77 15.71 1.03
N ASN A 481 17.15 16.88 0.99
CA ASN A 481 15.95 17.18 1.76
C ASN A 481 14.81 17.51 0.80
N LEU A 482 13.59 17.10 1.12
CA LEU A 482 12.37 17.52 0.44
C LEU A 482 11.32 17.88 1.46
N ASN A 483 10.76 19.05 1.33
CA ASN A 483 9.65 19.57 2.13
C ASN A 483 8.42 19.73 1.25
N SER A 484 7.27 19.40 1.79
CA SER A 484 6.00 19.62 1.11
C SER A 484 4.93 20.07 2.09
N TRP A 485 4.16 21.06 1.69
CA TRP A 485 2.98 21.51 2.40
C TRP A 485 1.78 21.41 1.48
N LYS A 486 0.69 20.89 2.02
CA LYS A 486 -0.60 20.84 1.34
C LYS A 486 -1.67 21.37 2.28
N HIS A 487 -2.39 22.37 1.84
CA HIS A 487 -3.57 22.93 2.49
C HIS A 487 -4.80 22.55 1.66
N GLU A 488 -5.80 21.95 2.28
CA GLU A 488 -7.09 21.60 1.67
C GLU A 488 -8.19 22.25 2.50
N GLY A 489 -9.01 23.07 1.89
CA GLY A 489 -10.19 23.68 2.51
C GLY A 489 -11.44 23.31 1.75
N SER A 490 -12.45 22.75 2.40
CA SER A 490 -13.77 22.55 1.81
C SER A 490 -14.83 23.23 2.64
N LEU A 491 -15.74 23.93 1.96
CA LEU A 491 -16.87 24.61 2.59
C LEU A 491 -18.14 24.15 1.87
N ARG A 492 -19.13 23.72 2.65
CA ARG A 492 -20.47 23.40 2.17
C ARG A 492 -21.45 24.43 2.68
N LEU A 493 -22.18 25.06 1.74
CA LEU A 493 -23.17 26.08 1.97
C LEU A 493 -24.55 25.61 1.47
N PRO A 494 -25.53 25.35 2.33
CA PRO A 494 -26.91 25.14 1.90
C PRO A 494 -27.50 26.46 1.47
N LEU A 495 -27.82 26.61 0.17
CA LEU A 495 -28.49 27.83 -0.36
C LEU A 495 -30.00 27.76 -0.12
N CYS A 496 -30.58 26.58 -0.20
CA CYS A 496 -31.95 26.28 0.19
C CYS A 496 -32.12 24.79 0.51
N LYS A 497 -33.37 24.32 0.75
CA LYS A 497 -33.64 22.90 1.13
C LYS A 497 -33.15 21.87 0.10
N VAL A 498 -33.08 22.23 -1.17
CA VAL A 498 -32.74 21.31 -2.28
C VAL A 498 -31.44 21.70 -2.98
N LEU A 499 -30.86 22.83 -2.70
CA LEU A 499 -29.69 23.38 -3.37
C LEU A 499 -28.56 23.66 -2.41
N SER A 500 -27.36 23.16 -2.66
CA SER A 500 -26.16 23.45 -1.90
C SER A 500 -24.98 23.76 -2.82
N LEU A 501 -24.10 24.66 -2.36
CA LEU A 501 -22.82 24.96 -2.98
C LEU A 501 -21.71 24.32 -2.15
N GLU A 502 -20.85 23.57 -2.80
CA GLU A 502 -19.61 23.05 -2.21
C GLU A 502 -18.41 23.71 -2.89
N THR A 503 -17.41 24.08 -2.10
CA THR A 503 -16.14 24.57 -2.62
C THR A 503 -15.00 23.70 -2.13
N LEU A 504 -13.98 23.51 -2.96
CA LEU A 504 -12.73 22.85 -2.61
C LEU A 504 -11.58 23.75 -3.03
N THR A 505 -10.77 24.11 -2.06
CA THR A 505 -9.55 24.92 -2.23
C THR A 505 -8.36 24.07 -1.87
N GLU A 506 -7.35 24.00 -2.74
CA GLU A 506 -6.10 23.29 -2.46
C GLU A 506 -4.91 24.21 -2.77
N TYR A 507 -3.98 24.29 -1.84
CA TYR A 507 -2.70 24.96 -2.03
C TYR A 507 -1.57 24.00 -1.73
N TYR A 508 -0.60 23.92 -2.64
CA TYR A 508 0.60 23.09 -2.57
C TYR A 508 1.83 23.97 -2.59
N HIS A 509 2.75 23.71 -1.67
CA HIS A 509 4.08 24.30 -1.61
C HIS A 509 5.09 23.15 -1.55
N ASN A 510 5.62 22.76 -2.71
CA ASN A 510 6.48 21.60 -2.85
C ASN A 510 7.92 22.03 -3.09
N GLU A 511 8.86 21.47 -2.31
CA GLU A 511 10.29 21.55 -2.64
C GLU A 511 10.55 20.60 -3.81
N ILE A 512 11.07 21.14 -4.92
CA ILE A 512 11.35 20.43 -6.17
C ILE A 512 12.83 20.13 -6.34
N ALA A 513 13.68 20.98 -5.77
CA ALA A 513 15.12 20.81 -5.62
C ALA A 513 15.55 21.45 -4.30
N GLN A 514 16.79 21.27 -3.87
CA GLN A 514 17.27 21.80 -2.59
C GLN A 514 17.03 23.32 -2.49
N LYS A 515 16.12 23.74 -1.59
CA LYS A 515 15.67 25.12 -1.35
C LYS A 515 14.96 25.80 -2.54
N GLU A 516 14.55 25.03 -3.52
CA GLU A 516 13.73 25.50 -4.64
C GLU A 516 12.29 24.98 -4.45
N PHE A 517 11.33 25.90 -4.40
CA PHE A 517 9.93 25.56 -4.14
C PHE A 517 9.04 25.93 -5.31
N LYS A 518 7.96 25.17 -5.48
CA LYS A 518 6.90 25.43 -6.45
C LYS A 518 5.55 25.52 -5.76
N ASP A 519 4.88 26.65 -6.00
CA ASP A 519 3.55 26.94 -5.48
C ASP A 519 2.48 26.62 -6.50
N MET A 520 1.38 25.98 -6.05
CA MET A 520 0.23 25.67 -6.90
C MET A 520 -1.05 25.82 -6.11
N PHE A 521 -2.05 26.47 -6.71
CA PHE A 521 -3.32 26.77 -6.09
C PHE A 521 -4.47 26.29 -6.99
N PHE A 522 -5.40 25.51 -6.44
CA PHE A 522 -6.57 25.00 -7.13
C PHE A 522 -7.84 25.41 -6.40
N GLN A 523 -8.87 25.73 -7.18
CA GLN A 523 -10.20 26.06 -6.69
C GLN A 523 -11.25 25.34 -7.54
N ASP A 524 -12.16 24.63 -6.87
CA ASP A 524 -13.31 23.99 -7.46
C ASP A 524 -14.60 24.50 -6.82
N PHE A 525 -15.67 24.57 -7.60
CA PHE A 525 -17.03 24.85 -7.12
C PHE A 525 -17.97 23.76 -7.63
N THR A 526 -18.86 23.29 -6.77
CA THR A 526 -19.88 22.29 -7.16
C THR A 526 -21.25 22.74 -6.66
N LEU A 527 -22.17 22.94 -7.56
CA LEU A 527 -23.57 23.20 -7.24
C LEU A 527 -24.34 21.88 -7.27
N ILE A 528 -24.99 21.53 -6.16
CA ILE A 528 -25.70 20.27 -5.99
C ILE A 528 -27.17 20.55 -5.77
N PHE A 529 -28.01 20.03 -6.65
CA PHE A 529 -29.46 20.03 -6.54
C PHE A 529 -29.95 18.63 -6.20
N LYS A 530 -30.69 18.49 -5.08
CA LYS A 530 -31.24 17.22 -4.59
C LYS A 530 -32.75 17.23 -4.66
N ALA A 531 -33.33 16.43 -5.56
CA ALA A 531 -34.76 16.16 -5.64
C ALA A 531 -35.09 14.80 -5.00
N LYS A 532 -36.39 14.48 -4.90
CA LYS A 532 -36.87 13.21 -4.32
C LYS A 532 -36.34 11.99 -5.09
N HIS A 533 -36.35 12.06 -6.42
CA HIS A 533 -36.01 10.94 -7.30
C HIS A 533 -34.72 11.10 -8.08
N PHE A 534 -34.04 12.22 -7.98
CA PHE A 534 -32.74 12.42 -8.65
C PHE A 534 -31.90 13.49 -7.95
N ASP A 535 -30.58 13.36 -8.11
CA ASP A 535 -29.59 14.38 -7.77
C ASP A 535 -28.93 14.86 -9.06
N LEU A 536 -28.75 16.17 -9.18
CA LEU A 536 -28.03 16.82 -10.26
C LEU A 536 -26.86 17.60 -9.65
N SER A 537 -25.66 17.47 -10.20
CA SER A 537 -24.53 18.30 -9.77
C SER A 537 -23.81 18.90 -10.98
N LEU A 538 -23.49 20.20 -10.86
CA LEU A 538 -22.68 20.95 -11.81
C LEU A 538 -21.38 21.33 -11.11
N ALA A 539 -20.26 20.75 -11.54
CA ALA A 539 -18.94 21.04 -10.99
C ALA A 539 -18.13 21.88 -11.97
N TRP A 540 -17.52 22.95 -11.47
CA TRP A 540 -16.54 23.77 -12.15
C TRP A 540 -15.18 23.55 -11.48
N ASN A 541 -14.35 22.71 -12.09
CA ASN A 541 -13.08 22.28 -11.55
C ASN A 541 -11.94 23.12 -12.11
N ASN A 542 -10.88 23.30 -11.30
CA ASN A 542 -9.65 24.00 -11.65
C ASN A 542 -9.91 25.39 -12.27
N VAL A 543 -10.62 26.24 -11.55
CA VAL A 543 -11.08 27.57 -12.01
C VAL A 543 -9.92 28.42 -12.56
N PHE A 544 -8.74 28.31 -11.96
CA PHE A 544 -7.54 29.06 -12.38
C PHE A 544 -6.83 28.47 -13.60
N ASN A 545 -7.31 27.32 -14.14
CA ASN A 545 -6.79 26.69 -15.32
C ASN A 545 -5.29 26.31 -15.25
N ASN A 546 -4.84 25.85 -14.10
CA ASN A 546 -3.49 25.30 -13.99
C ASN A 546 -3.36 24.05 -14.86
N LYS A 547 -2.28 23.93 -15.63
CA LYS A 547 -2.08 22.85 -16.58
C LYS A 547 -0.95 21.90 -16.20
N SER A 548 -0.20 22.22 -15.15
CA SER A 548 0.90 21.37 -14.69
C SER A 548 0.99 21.32 -13.17
N TYR A 549 1.57 20.22 -12.67
CA TYR A 549 1.86 19.99 -11.26
C TYR A 549 3.30 19.51 -11.11
N SER A 550 4.06 20.19 -10.25
CA SER A 550 5.49 19.93 -10.04
C SER A 550 5.77 19.36 -8.66
N TYR A 551 6.64 18.35 -8.60
CA TYR A 551 7.06 17.73 -7.36
C TYR A 551 8.46 17.10 -7.45
N GLY A 552 9.16 16.98 -6.31
CA GLY A 552 10.44 16.30 -6.17
C GLY A 552 10.28 14.89 -5.59
N ILE A 553 11.17 13.98 -5.96
CA ILE A 553 11.29 12.64 -5.39
C ILE A 553 12.76 12.37 -5.12
N ASN A 554 13.07 11.92 -3.90
CA ASN A 554 14.39 11.42 -3.55
C ASN A 554 14.36 9.91 -3.35
N ASN A 555 15.19 9.21 -4.10
CA ASN A 555 15.49 7.81 -3.91
C ASN A 555 16.92 7.65 -3.37
N THR A 556 17.30 6.43 -2.98
CA THR A 556 18.58 6.16 -2.33
C THR A 556 19.79 6.62 -3.18
N LEU A 557 19.73 6.46 -4.48
CA LEU A 557 20.83 6.79 -5.41
C LEU A 557 20.48 7.85 -6.45
N SER A 558 19.31 8.48 -6.32
CA SER A 558 18.88 9.51 -7.27
C SER A 558 17.97 10.56 -6.64
N SER A 559 18.01 11.76 -7.19
CA SER A 559 17.04 12.81 -6.96
C SER A 559 16.36 13.14 -8.27
N SER A 560 15.06 13.32 -8.27
CA SER A 560 14.34 13.69 -9.49
C SER A 560 13.30 14.78 -9.23
N PHE A 561 13.16 15.65 -10.21
CA PHE A 561 12.09 16.62 -10.35
C PHE A 561 11.14 16.13 -11.45
N SER A 562 9.84 16.19 -11.19
CA SER A 562 8.82 15.83 -12.16
C SER A 562 7.81 16.96 -12.32
N ASN A 563 7.51 17.30 -13.57
CA ASN A 563 6.44 18.22 -13.93
C ASN A 563 5.40 17.45 -14.75
N GLN A 564 4.21 17.28 -14.22
CA GLN A 564 3.15 16.48 -14.82
C GLN A 564 2.06 17.37 -15.39
N ASP A 565 1.60 17.06 -16.60
CA ASP A 565 0.42 17.68 -17.17
C ASP A 565 -0.84 17.27 -16.39
N ILE A 566 -1.70 18.24 -16.10
CA ILE A 566 -2.94 18.03 -15.35
C ILE A 566 -4.14 18.57 -16.13
N ARG A 567 -5.32 18.15 -15.73
CA ARG A 567 -6.58 18.66 -16.30
C ARG A 567 -6.70 20.15 -16.07
N GLY A 568 -6.87 20.90 -17.13
CA GLY A 568 -7.18 22.32 -17.07
C GLY A 568 -8.60 22.57 -16.50
N ARG A 569 -9.11 23.75 -16.74
CA ARG A 569 -10.48 24.13 -16.36
C ARG A 569 -11.49 23.22 -17.07
N GLU A 570 -12.44 22.66 -16.31
CA GLU A 570 -13.52 21.83 -16.87
C GLU A 570 -14.85 22.08 -16.17
N LEU A 571 -15.93 21.94 -16.93
CA LEU A 571 -17.30 21.90 -16.42
C LEU A 571 -17.81 20.46 -16.52
N MET A 572 -18.36 19.94 -15.43
CA MET A 572 -18.86 18.58 -15.35
C MET A 572 -20.30 18.56 -14.85
N LEU A 573 -21.19 17.91 -15.60
CA LEU A 573 -22.55 17.65 -15.20
C LEU A 573 -22.69 16.17 -14.78
N SER A 574 -23.22 15.94 -13.59
CA SER A 574 -23.51 14.59 -13.11
C SER A 574 -24.99 14.45 -12.77
N PHE A 575 -25.57 13.34 -13.16
CA PHE A 575 -26.94 12.98 -12.88
C PHE A 575 -26.99 11.62 -12.19
N TYR A 576 -27.71 11.56 -11.07
CA TYR A 576 -27.93 10.34 -10.32
C TYR A 576 -29.43 10.14 -10.10
N TYR A 577 -29.97 9.05 -10.61
CA TYR A 577 -31.38 8.67 -10.44
C TYR A 577 -31.53 7.78 -9.21
N LYS A 578 -32.58 8.07 -8.40
CA LYS A 578 -33.00 7.30 -7.23
C LYS A 578 -34.35 6.68 -7.55
N PRO A 579 -34.44 5.36 -7.71
CA PRO A 579 -35.71 4.69 -8.02
C PRO A 579 -36.74 4.78 -6.91
#